data_77b805dbe898a1a8a5feccac55f9c0e6
#
_entry.id   77b805dbe898a1a8a5feccac55f9c0e6
#
_cell.length_a   1.000
_cell.length_b   1.000
_cell.length_c   1.000
_cell.angle_alpha   90.00
_cell.angle_beta   90.00
_cell.angle_gamma   90.00
#
_symmetry.space_group_name_H-M   'P 1'
#
loop_
_entity.id
_entity.type
_entity.pdbx_description
1 polymer ?
#
loop_
_entity_poly.entity_id
_entity_poly.type
_entity_poly.pdbx_seq_one_letter_code
_entity_poly.pdbx_strand_id
1 'polypeptide(L)'
;MGPVDQPLIRHDGFVEFVAEQLAPLGEVRPKRMFGGWGVYVDDVFIAIVAGDTLWLEVDDGNRADYDAAGAPAFRPFADRDTVMSYREVPADVLDDRTAIVEWARKAMEAARRSGTKPKRRVKRRSD
;
A
#
# COMPACT_ATOMS: atom_id res chain seq x y z
N MET A 1 -15.88 28.23 -6.11
CA MET A 1 -16.18 27.52 -6.01
C MET A 1 -15.61 26.39 -6.29
N GLY A 2 -15.88 25.63 -6.40
CA GLY A 2 -15.40 24.36 -6.59
C GLY A 2 -14.24 24.16 -7.49
N PRO A 3 -14.18 24.86 -8.57
CA PRO A 3 -13.13 24.54 -9.56
C PRO A 3 -11.74 24.65 -9.02
N VAL A 4 -11.54 25.57 -8.15
CA VAL A 4 -10.20 25.77 -7.63
C VAL A 4 -9.74 24.60 -6.82
N ASP A 5 -10.67 23.92 -6.17
CA ASP A 5 -10.31 22.85 -5.30
C ASP A 5 -10.12 21.53 -6.00
N GLN A 6 -10.44 21.45 -7.25
CA GLN A 6 -10.47 20.15 -7.91
C GLN A 6 -9.13 19.45 -7.99
N PRO A 7 -8.02 20.12 -8.28
CA PRO A 7 -6.74 19.40 -8.32
C PRO A 7 -6.39 18.79 -6.98
N LEU A 8 -6.64 19.54 -5.90
CA LEU A 8 -6.35 18.99 -4.58
C LEU A 8 -7.31 17.88 -4.24
N ILE A 9 -8.57 18.05 -4.59
CA ILE A 9 -9.56 17.03 -4.33
C ILE A 9 -9.19 15.75 -5.04
N ARG A 10 -8.64 15.86 -6.25
CA ARG A 10 -8.31 14.66 -6.99
C ARG A 10 -7.27 13.82 -6.31
N HIS A 11 -6.20 14.45 -5.77
CA HIS A 11 -5.19 13.68 -5.06
C HIS A 11 -5.77 13.10 -3.78
N ASP A 12 -6.50 13.90 -3.04
CA ASP A 12 -7.12 13.40 -1.84
C ASP A 12 -8.21 12.39 -2.19
N GLY A 13 -8.85 12.59 -3.33
CA GLY A 13 -9.89 11.68 -3.77
C GLY A 13 -9.39 10.29 -4.01
N PHE A 14 -8.17 10.14 -4.54
CA PHE A 14 -7.64 8.81 -4.77
C PHE A 14 -7.35 8.10 -3.46
N VAL A 15 -6.72 8.78 -2.50
CA VAL A 15 -6.44 8.13 -1.23
C VAL A 15 -7.73 7.84 -0.48
N GLU A 16 -8.74 8.70 -0.60
CA GLU A 16 -10.03 8.43 0.00
C GLU A 16 -10.71 7.24 -0.63
N PHE A 17 -10.60 7.12 -1.95
CA PHE A 17 -11.15 5.98 -2.65
C PHE A 17 -10.48 4.69 -2.17
N VAL A 18 -9.15 4.71 -2.03
CA VAL A 18 -8.42 3.56 -1.53
C VAL A 18 -8.91 3.21 -0.12
N ALA A 19 -9.06 4.21 0.74
CA ALA A 19 -9.51 3.96 2.10
C ALA A 19 -10.90 3.34 2.12
N GLU A 20 -11.78 3.79 1.23
CA GLU A 20 -13.12 3.22 1.17
C GLU A 20 -13.08 1.78 0.68
N GLN A 21 -12.24 1.50 -0.31
CA GLN A 21 -12.13 0.14 -0.83
C GLN A 21 -11.60 -0.82 0.21
N LEU A 22 -10.71 -0.34 1.08
CA LEU A 22 -10.11 -1.21 2.09
C LEU A 22 -10.87 -1.24 3.40
N ALA A 23 -11.91 -0.43 3.53
CA ALA A 23 -12.65 -0.31 4.79
C ALA A 23 -13.16 -1.64 5.35
N PRO A 24 -13.56 -2.62 4.52
CA PRO A 24 -14.01 -3.89 5.09
C PRO A 24 -12.94 -4.63 5.87
N LEU A 25 -11.66 -4.29 5.69
CA LEU A 25 -10.60 -4.97 6.42
C LEU A 25 -10.43 -4.48 7.84
N GLY A 26 -10.79 -3.25 8.12
CA GLY A 26 -10.57 -2.69 9.45
C GLY A 26 -10.50 -1.19 9.39
N GLU A 27 -9.87 -0.59 10.39
CA GLU A 27 -9.74 0.87 10.44
C GLU A 27 -8.61 1.31 9.54
N VAL A 28 -8.94 2.06 8.50
CA VAL A 28 -7.95 2.48 7.52
C VAL A 28 -7.49 3.89 7.84
N ARG A 29 -6.19 4.08 7.96
CA ARG A 29 -5.63 5.38 8.28
C ARG A 29 -4.51 5.75 7.31
N PRO A 30 -4.78 6.65 6.37
CA PRO A 30 -3.72 7.16 5.52
C PRO A 30 -2.87 8.16 6.27
N LYS A 31 -1.58 8.18 6.00
CA LYS A 31 -0.67 9.12 6.63
C LYS A 31 0.30 9.64 5.59
N ARG A 32 0.42 10.96 5.52
CA ARG A 32 1.31 11.58 4.52
C ARG A 32 2.75 11.18 4.77
N MET A 33 3.45 10.81 3.71
CA MET A 33 4.87 10.52 3.79
C MET A 33 5.46 10.50 2.39
N PHE A 34 6.69 10.94 2.25
CA PHE A 34 7.44 10.83 1.01
C PHE A 34 6.72 11.40 -0.21
N GLY A 35 5.96 12.43 0.00
CA GLY A 35 5.21 13.03 -1.12
C GLY A 35 3.98 12.25 -1.53
N GLY A 36 3.66 11.18 -0.83
CA GLY A 36 2.47 10.40 -1.06
C GLY A 36 1.82 10.05 0.26
N TRP A 37 1.35 8.82 0.38
CA TRP A 37 0.65 8.38 1.59
C TRP A 37 1.07 6.97 1.94
N GLY A 38 1.28 6.73 3.22
CA GLY A 38 1.34 5.36 3.74
C GLY A 38 -0.05 5.00 4.22
N VAL A 39 -0.47 3.78 4.02
CA VAL A 39 -1.82 3.36 4.40
C VAL A 39 -1.70 2.27 5.45
N TYR A 40 -2.32 2.53 6.60
CA TYR A 40 -2.36 1.60 7.71
C TYR A 40 -3.76 1.04 7.84
N VAL A 41 -3.87 -0.25 8.10
CA VAL A 41 -5.15 -0.87 8.44
C VAL A 41 -4.96 -1.54 9.79
N ASP A 42 -5.76 -1.15 10.77
CA ASP A 42 -5.62 -1.61 12.16
C ASP A 42 -4.19 -1.48 12.64
N ASP A 43 -3.59 -0.34 12.31
CA ASP A 43 -2.23 0.01 12.70
C ASP A 43 -1.14 -0.82 12.03
N VAL A 44 -1.48 -1.60 11.03
CA VAL A 44 -0.49 -2.35 10.25
C VAL A 44 -0.25 -1.59 8.95
N PHE A 45 1.01 -1.29 8.66
CA PHE A 45 1.39 -0.54 7.46
C PHE A 45 1.38 -1.51 6.29
N ILE A 46 0.44 -1.36 5.37
CA ILE A 46 0.26 -2.34 4.31
C ILE A 46 0.44 -1.79 2.91
N ALA A 47 0.41 -0.48 2.73
CA ALA A 47 0.35 0.04 1.38
C ALA A 47 0.95 1.43 1.29
N ILE A 48 1.31 1.79 0.07
CA ILE A 48 1.77 3.13 -0.27
C ILE A 48 0.89 3.64 -1.40
N VAL A 49 0.49 4.89 -1.32
CA VAL A 49 -0.16 5.59 -2.42
C VAL A 49 0.82 6.64 -2.91
N ALA A 50 1.22 6.55 -4.16
CA ALA A 50 2.12 7.50 -4.77
C ALA A 50 1.49 7.92 -6.09
N GLY A 51 1.20 9.20 -6.22
CA GLY A 51 0.43 9.67 -7.35
C GLY A 51 -0.95 9.04 -7.32
N ASP A 52 -1.35 8.44 -8.41
CA ASP A 52 -2.62 7.76 -8.51
C ASP A 52 -2.46 6.25 -8.52
N THR A 53 -1.41 5.76 -7.90
CA THR A 53 -1.09 4.34 -7.90
C THR A 53 -1.07 3.81 -6.48
N LEU A 54 -1.65 2.63 -6.30
CA LEU A 54 -1.63 1.92 -5.02
C LEU A 54 -0.62 0.79 -5.11
N TRP A 55 0.26 0.72 -4.12
CA TRP A 55 1.28 -0.32 -4.01
C TRP A 55 1.03 -1.07 -2.71
N LEU A 56 0.93 -2.40 -2.78
CA LEU A 56 0.67 -3.21 -1.59
C LEU A 56 1.89 -4.02 -1.21
N GLU A 57 2.00 -4.32 0.07
CA GLU A 57 3.09 -5.14 0.59
C GLU A 57 3.03 -6.55 0.01
N VAL A 58 4.17 -7.08 -0.39
CA VAL A 58 4.26 -8.39 -1.02
C VAL A 58 5.37 -9.21 -0.36
N ASP A 59 5.09 -10.47 -0.10
CA ASP A 59 6.12 -11.42 0.27
C ASP A 59 5.83 -12.71 -0.48
N ASP A 60 6.45 -13.81 -0.07
CA ASP A 60 6.27 -15.06 -0.79
C ASP A 60 4.83 -15.55 -0.79
N GLY A 61 4.05 -15.14 0.20
CA GLY A 61 2.68 -15.62 0.32
C GLY A 61 1.73 -15.04 -0.71
N ASN A 62 2.05 -13.88 -1.28
CA ASN A 62 1.15 -13.25 -2.25
C ASN A 62 1.83 -12.82 -3.54
N ARG A 63 3.11 -13.14 -3.70
CA ARG A 63 3.85 -12.69 -4.88
C ARG A 63 3.28 -13.23 -6.19
N ALA A 64 2.74 -14.42 -6.17
CA ALA A 64 2.26 -15.04 -7.40
C ALA A 64 1.15 -14.24 -8.07
N ASP A 65 0.29 -13.60 -7.28
CA ASP A 65 -0.77 -12.78 -7.85
C ASP A 65 -0.19 -11.63 -8.67
N TYR A 66 0.88 -11.02 -8.17
CA TYR A 66 1.47 -9.86 -8.84
C TYR A 66 2.30 -10.31 -10.05
N ASP A 67 2.98 -11.43 -9.94
CA ASP A 67 3.74 -11.95 -11.07
C ASP A 67 2.81 -12.32 -12.22
N ALA A 68 1.68 -12.93 -11.90
CA ALA A 68 0.73 -13.29 -12.93
C ALA A 68 0.16 -12.06 -13.64
N ALA A 69 0.03 -10.96 -12.91
CA ALA A 69 -0.50 -9.72 -13.49
C ALA A 69 0.59 -8.88 -14.15
N GLY A 70 1.85 -9.26 -14.02
CA GLY A 70 2.94 -8.47 -14.56
C GLY A 70 3.13 -7.15 -13.85
N ALA A 71 2.76 -7.08 -12.58
CA ALA A 71 2.77 -5.84 -11.84
C ALA A 71 4.17 -5.42 -11.43
N PRO A 72 4.54 -4.16 -11.65
CA PRO A 72 5.90 -3.74 -11.34
C PRO A 72 6.15 -3.53 -9.86
N ALA A 73 7.41 -3.56 -9.47
CA ALA A 73 7.81 -3.31 -8.10
C ALA A 73 7.96 -1.81 -7.87
N PHE A 74 7.77 -1.41 -6.61
CA PHE A 74 7.94 -0.01 -6.23
C PHE A 74 9.42 0.30 -6.10
N ARG A 75 9.86 1.35 -6.79
CA ARG A 75 11.25 1.78 -6.75
C ARG A 75 11.28 3.25 -6.41
N PRO A 76 11.47 3.58 -5.14
CA PRO A 76 11.42 4.99 -4.73
C PRO A 76 12.59 5.80 -5.28
N PHE A 77 13.70 5.14 -5.63
CA PHE A 77 14.86 5.83 -6.16
C PHE A 77 15.23 5.21 -7.49
N ALA A 78 14.98 5.95 -8.56
CA ALA A 78 15.14 5.39 -9.90
C ALA A 78 16.57 5.01 -10.21
N ASP A 79 17.54 5.68 -9.62
CA ASP A 79 18.94 5.46 -9.91
C ASP A 79 19.60 4.48 -8.96
N ARG A 80 18.81 3.76 -8.16
CA ARG A 80 19.37 2.82 -7.21
C ARG A 80 18.78 1.46 -7.43
N ASP A 81 19.46 0.47 -6.94
CA ASP A 81 18.96 -0.89 -7.00
C ASP A 81 17.97 -1.21 -5.90
N THR A 82 17.70 -0.25 -5.03
CA THR A 82 16.78 -0.48 -3.94
C THR A 82 15.39 -0.77 -4.47
N VAL A 83 14.86 -1.90 -4.12
CA VAL A 83 13.52 -2.31 -4.50
C VAL A 83 12.79 -2.63 -3.22
N MET A 84 11.70 -1.94 -2.98
CA MET A 84 10.91 -2.22 -1.80
C MET A 84 9.99 -3.38 -2.08
N SER A 85 9.52 -4.02 -1.01
CA SER A 85 8.67 -5.19 -1.12
C SER A 85 7.23 -4.80 -1.38
N TYR A 86 7.02 -3.84 -2.26
CA TYR A 86 5.68 -3.37 -2.62
C TYR A 86 5.51 -3.50 -4.12
N ARG A 87 4.34 -3.91 -4.54
CA ARG A 87 4.04 -4.08 -5.96
C ARG A 87 2.75 -3.34 -6.31
N GLU A 88 2.69 -2.89 -7.54
CA GLU A 88 1.56 -2.11 -8.02
C GLU A 88 0.31 -2.97 -8.12
N VAL A 89 -0.82 -2.43 -7.66
CA VAL A 89 -2.09 -3.11 -7.79
C VAL A 89 -2.67 -2.84 -9.17
N PRO A 90 -3.02 -3.88 -9.93
CA PRO A 90 -3.65 -3.64 -11.24
C PRO A 90 -4.95 -2.86 -11.08
N ALA A 91 -5.24 -2.02 -12.06
CA ALA A 91 -6.40 -1.14 -11.98
C ALA A 91 -7.70 -1.91 -11.86
N ASP A 92 -7.83 -3.03 -12.57
CA ASP A 92 -9.07 -3.80 -12.51
C ASP A 92 -9.25 -4.46 -11.14
N VAL A 93 -8.17 -4.77 -10.46
CA VAL A 93 -8.26 -5.29 -9.10
C VAL A 93 -8.68 -4.18 -8.15
N LEU A 94 -8.09 -3.00 -8.30
CA LEU A 94 -8.43 -1.89 -7.41
C LEU A 94 -9.89 -1.50 -7.54
N ASP A 95 -10.44 -1.56 -8.75
CA ASP A 95 -11.82 -1.16 -8.99
C ASP A 95 -12.83 -2.20 -8.51
N ASP A 96 -12.40 -3.41 -8.25
CA ASP A 96 -13.28 -4.49 -7.83
C ASP A 96 -13.16 -4.64 -6.31
N ARG A 97 -14.19 -4.21 -5.58
CA ARG A 97 -14.13 -4.21 -4.12
C ARG A 97 -13.79 -5.58 -3.56
N THR A 98 -14.36 -6.62 -4.09
CA THR A 98 -14.08 -7.97 -3.59
C THR A 98 -12.64 -8.36 -3.83
N ALA A 99 -12.14 -8.07 -5.04
CA ALA A 99 -10.77 -8.43 -5.36
C ALA A 99 -9.76 -7.63 -4.55
N ILE A 100 -9.96 -6.33 -4.44
CA ILE A 100 -8.97 -5.52 -3.73
C ILE A 100 -8.94 -5.85 -2.24
N VAL A 101 -10.09 -6.17 -1.66
CA VAL A 101 -10.12 -6.55 -0.25
C VAL A 101 -9.30 -7.83 -0.04
N GLU A 102 -9.41 -8.78 -0.94
CA GLU A 102 -8.65 -10.02 -0.80
C GLU A 102 -7.15 -9.78 -1.00
N TRP A 103 -6.79 -8.98 -1.99
CA TRP A 103 -5.37 -8.67 -2.20
C TRP A 103 -4.80 -7.91 -1.01
N ALA A 104 -5.58 -6.97 -0.44
CA ALA A 104 -5.11 -6.21 0.70
C ALA A 104 -5.06 -7.05 1.97
N ARG A 105 -5.96 -8.03 2.10
CA ARG A 105 -5.91 -8.94 3.24
C ARG A 105 -4.60 -9.72 3.22
N LYS A 106 -4.20 -10.19 2.04
CA LYS A 106 -2.92 -10.88 1.92
C LYS A 106 -1.75 -9.94 2.18
N ALA A 107 -1.89 -8.67 1.80
CA ALA A 107 -0.85 -7.69 2.10
C ALA A 107 -0.72 -7.46 3.60
N MET A 108 -1.84 -7.47 4.32
CA MET A 108 -1.78 -7.35 5.78
C MET A 108 -1.03 -8.53 6.39
N GLU A 109 -1.27 -9.72 5.88
CA GLU A 109 -0.56 -10.89 6.38
C GLU A 109 0.93 -10.79 6.10
N ALA A 110 1.29 -10.33 4.89
CA ALA A 110 2.68 -10.14 4.54
C ALA A 110 3.33 -9.09 5.43
N ALA A 111 2.62 -7.99 5.68
CA ALA A 111 3.14 -6.92 6.50
C ALA A 111 3.34 -7.37 7.94
N ARG A 112 2.43 -8.18 8.45
CA ARG A 112 2.58 -8.69 9.81
C ARG A 112 3.78 -9.59 9.92
N ARG A 113 4.00 -10.45 8.92
CA ARG A 113 5.17 -11.31 8.93
C ARG A 113 6.45 -10.49 8.90
N SER A 114 6.46 -9.43 8.09
CA SER A 114 7.64 -8.59 7.96
C SER A 114 7.79 -7.68 9.16
N GLY A 115 6.70 -7.09 9.59
CA GLY A 115 6.77 -6.06 10.62
C GLY A 115 7.05 -6.55 11.99
N THR A 116 6.84 -7.83 12.24
CA THR A 116 7.10 -8.34 13.56
C THR A 116 8.56 -8.48 13.83
N LYS A 117 9.38 -8.42 12.81
CA LYS A 117 10.71 -8.54 13.05
C LYS A 117 11.25 -7.32 13.48
N PRO A 118 11.38 -6.51 12.89
CA PRO A 118 12.12 -5.48 13.24
C PRO A 118 11.60 -4.67 14.24
N LYS A 119 11.10 -4.57 14.40
CA LYS A 119 10.78 -3.72 15.04
C LYS A 119 11.00 -3.76 16.19
N ARG A 120 11.14 -4.24 16.56
CA ARG A 120 11.29 -4.30 17.61
C ARG A 120 12.36 -4.44 18.09
N ARG A 121 12.97 -4.60 17.75
CA ARG A 121 13.94 -4.66 17.99
C ARG A 121 14.74 -4.15 18.04
N VAL A 122 14.72 -3.99 17.98
CA VAL A 122 15.50 -3.50 17.78
C VAL A 122 16.07 -3.22 18.53
N LYS A 123 15.80 -3.55 18.85
CA LYS A 123 16.24 -3.48 19.24
C LYS A 123 16.84 -3.57 19.76
N ARG A 124 16.76 -3.93 19.84
CA ARG A 124 17.33 -4.24 20.01
C ARG A 124 18.20 -4.31 20.27
N ARG A 125 18.29 -4.43 20.17
CA ARG A 125 19.16 -4.68 20.07
C ARG A 125 19.96 -4.74 20.50
N SER A 126 19.93 -5.12 20.71
CA SER A 126 20.60 -5.29 20.76
C SER A 126 21.09 -5.51 21.04
N ASP A 127 20.89 -5.96 21.10
CA ASP A 127 21.27 -6.19 21.06
C ASP A 127 21.66 -6.25 21.12
#